data_812cbccfd54f192369a0de3bd7f69ec0
#
_entry.id   812cbccfd54f192369a0de3bd7f69ec0
#
_cell.length_a   1.000
_cell.length_b   1.000
_cell.length_c   1.000
_cell.angle_alpha   90.00
_cell.angle_beta   90.00
_cell.angle_gamma   90.00
#
_symmetry.space_group_name_H-M   'P 1'
#
loop_
_entity.id
_entity.type
_entity.pdbx_description
1 polymer ?
#
loop_
_entity_poly.entity_id
_entity_poly.type
_entity_poly.pdbx_seq_one_letter_code
_entity_poly.pdbx_strand_id
1 'polypeptide(L)'
;ILSDLLKETPDERQKGYIYYTLSEAYDMRGDIQKEIYYLALTAITDLKSSIREYASLQKLAQLMYEVGDLDRAYKYLNCSMEDAVACNARLRFIEVTQFFPIIDKAYKLKEEKERQISRTLLISVSLLSLFLLAAIFYLYRWMKKLSVMRRNLSLANQQMQEVNAELAQTGKIKEVYIARYLDRCVIYLDKLEFYRRSLAKLAMASRIDDLFKAIKSEQFIRDERKDFYNEFDK
;
A
#
# COMPACT_ATOMS: atom_id res chain seq x y z
N ILE A 1 21.62 38.70 -52.96
CA ILE A 1 20.68 39.37 -53.86
C ILE A 1 19.26 39.33 -53.26
N LEU A 2 18.59 38.15 -53.10
CA LEU A 2 17.21 38.09 -52.54
C LEU A 2 17.14 38.56 -51.09
N SER A 3 18.15 38.27 -50.27
CA SER A 3 18.26 38.74 -48.90
C SER A 3 18.52 40.26 -48.79
N ASP A 4 19.12 40.86 -49.78
CA ASP A 4 19.37 42.29 -49.83
C ASP A 4 18.12 43.04 -50.30
N LEU A 5 17.42 42.50 -51.31
CA LEU A 5 16.11 42.99 -51.74
C LEU A 5 15.11 42.98 -50.58
N LEU A 6 15.15 42.01 -49.68
CA LEU A 6 14.24 41.95 -48.52
C LEU A 6 14.42 43.12 -47.56
N LYS A 7 15.63 43.68 -47.43
CA LYS A 7 15.93 44.82 -46.56
C LYS A 7 15.47 46.15 -47.16
N GLU A 8 15.46 46.21 -48.50
CA GLU A 8 15.09 47.44 -49.23
C GLU A 8 13.59 47.51 -49.54
N THR A 9 12.84 46.41 -49.38
CA THR A 9 11.44 46.35 -49.74
C THR A 9 10.55 46.81 -48.57
N PRO A 10 9.84 47.94 -48.67
CA PRO A 10 8.95 48.39 -47.59
C PRO A 10 7.59 47.72 -47.59
N ASP A 11 7.16 47.20 -48.72
CA ASP A 11 5.83 46.59 -48.88
C ASP A 11 5.78 45.15 -48.39
N GLU A 12 4.91 44.88 -47.42
CA GLU A 12 4.72 43.56 -46.83
C GLU A 12 4.31 42.50 -47.88
N ARG A 13 3.51 42.89 -48.85
CA ARG A 13 3.07 42.00 -49.91
C ARG A 13 4.23 41.55 -50.81
N GLN A 14 5.10 42.48 -51.16
CA GLN A 14 6.32 42.16 -51.93
C GLN A 14 7.27 41.29 -51.13
N LYS A 15 7.38 41.50 -49.81
CA LYS A 15 8.17 40.59 -48.93
C LYS A 15 7.62 39.18 -48.98
N GLY A 16 6.28 38.97 -49.02
CA GLY A 16 5.67 37.66 -49.16
C GLY A 16 6.17 36.93 -50.41
N TYR A 17 6.23 37.55 -51.54
CA TYR A 17 6.79 36.93 -52.76
C TYR A 17 8.26 36.62 -52.64
N ILE A 18 9.05 37.47 -52.01
CA ILE A 18 10.49 37.19 -51.78
C ILE A 18 10.67 35.99 -50.83
N TYR A 19 9.89 35.91 -49.76
CA TYR A 19 9.91 34.75 -48.83
C TYR A 19 9.52 33.45 -49.52
N TYR A 20 8.48 33.49 -50.37
CA TYR A 20 8.08 32.31 -51.13
C TYR A 20 9.18 31.84 -52.08
N THR A 21 9.81 32.78 -52.84
CA THR A 21 10.93 32.44 -53.71
C THR A 21 12.16 31.90 -52.96
N LEU A 22 12.39 32.42 -51.74
CA LEU A 22 13.45 31.89 -50.86
C LEU A 22 13.08 30.47 -50.38
N SER A 23 11.84 30.21 -50.05
CA SER A 23 11.43 28.85 -49.66
C SER A 23 11.67 27.83 -50.77
N GLU A 24 11.32 28.18 -52.04
CA GLU A 24 11.56 27.34 -53.18
C GLU A 24 13.07 27.11 -53.46
N ALA A 25 13.89 28.15 -53.26
CA ALA A 25 15.34 28.03 -53.40
C ALA A 25 15.97 27.11 -52.34
N TYR A 26 15.41 27.07 -51.14
CA TYR A 26 15.86 26.16 -50.07
C TYR A 26 15.29 24.74 -50.23
N ASP A 27 14.09 24.56 -50.78
CA ASP A 27 13.55 23.28 -51.22
C ASP A 27 14.53 22.60 -52.23
N MET A 28 14.92 23.33 -53.29
CA MET A 28 15.88 22.83 -54.26
C MET A 28 17.27 22.48 -53.66
N ARG A 29 17.62 23.03 -52.50
CA ARG A 29 18.86 22.68 -51.76
C ARG A 29 18.69 21.59 -50.76
N GLY A 30 17.45 21.14 -50.49
CA GLY A 30 17.12 20.17 -49.48
C GLY A 30 17.28 20.66 -48.03
N ASP A 31 17.29 22.02 -47.83
CA ASP A 31 17.32 22.63 -46.49
C ASP A 31 15.91 22.83 -45.96
N ILE A 32 15.31 21.75 -45.49
CA ILE A 32 13.92 21.68 -44.98
C ILE A 32 13.67 22.73 -43.88
N GLN A 33 14.65 22.99 -43.03
CA GLN A 33 14.49 23.90 -41.89
C GLN A 33 14.29 25.36 -42.40
N LYS A 34 15.07 25.77 -43.40
CA LYS A 34 14.95 27.12 -43.98
C LYS A 34 13.75 27.21 -44.90
N GLU A 35 13.41 26.15 -45.60
CA GLU A 35 12.19 26.06 -46.38
C GLU A 35 10.96 26.31 -45.52
N ILE A 36 10.80 25.56 -44.40
CA ILE A 36 9.73 25.75 -43.42
C ILE A 36 9.71 27.18 -42.89
N TYR A 37 10.88 27.75 -42.55
CA TYR A 37 10.99 29.09 -42.03
C TYR A 37 10.46 30.15 -42.99
N TYR A 38 10.93 30.12 -44.24
CA TYR A 38 10.51 31.14 -45.23
C TYR A 38 9.07 30.92 -45.71
N LEU A 39 8.63 29.67 -45.82
CA LEU A 39 7.25 29.35 -46.15
C LEU A 39 6.26 29.80 -45.04
N ALA A 40 6.66 29.65 -43.77
CA ALA A 40 5.89 30.17 -42.67
C ALA A 40 5.81 31.71 -42.65
N LEU A 41 6.91 32.41 -42.99
CA LEU A 41 6.91 33.87 -43.16
C LEU A 41 5.99 34.32 -44.30
N THR A 42 6.00 33.57 -45.41
CA THR A 42 5.05 33.81 -46.52
C THR A 42 3.62 33.70 -46.02
N ALA A 43 3.26 32.58 -45.38
CA ALA A 43 1.91 32.37 -44.87
C ALA A 43 1.44 33.45 -43.88
N ILE A 44 2.34 33.89 -42.99
CA ILE A 44 2.06 35.00 -42.07
C ILE A 44 1.81 36.33 -42.83
N THR A 45 2.60 36.59 -43.87
CA THR A 45 2.46 37.78 -44.68
C THR A 45 1.18 37.77 -45.48
N ASP A 46 0.82 36.62 -46.06
CA ASP A 46 -0.43 36.40 -46.79
C ASP A 46 -1.64 36.65 -45.88
N LEU A 47 -1.64 36.09 -44.67
CA LEU A 47 -2.69 36.29 -43.67
C LEU A 47 -2.84 37.75 -43.23
N LYS A 48 -1.72 38.43 -42.98
CA LYS A 48 -1.71 39.86 -42.61
C LYS A 48 -2.24 40.76 -43.75
N SER A 49 -1.95 40.40 -44.99
CA SER A 49 -2.39 41.14 -46.17
C SER A 49 -3.80 40.75 -46.61
N SER A 50 -4.51 39.92 -45.85
CA SER A 50 -5.84 39.38 -46.15
C SER A 50 -5.93 38.69 -47.50
N ILE A 51 -4.82 38.13 -47.98
CA ILE A 51 -4.76 37.33 -49.21
C ILE A 51 -5.19 35.93 -48.86
N ARG A 52 -6.31 35.43 -49.37
CA ARG A 52 -6.83 34.09 -49.07
C ARG A 52 -6.62 33.07 -50.18
N GLU A 53 -6.17 33.50 -51.35
CA GLU A 53 -5.85 32.64 -52.49
C GLU A 53 -4.37 32.23 -52.53
N TYR A 54 -3.77 31.87 -51.41
CA TYR A 54 -2.35 31.61 -51.29
C TYR A 54 -2.02 30.11 -51.26
N ALA A 55 -0.87 29.73 -51.89
CA ALA A 55 -0.36 28.37 -51.87
C ALA A 55 0.52 28.07 -50.65
N SER A 56 0.96 29.11 -49.94
CA SER A 56 1.95 29.03 -48.86
C SER A 56 1.50 28.08 -47.71
N LEU A 57 0.26 28.23 -47.27
CA LEU A 57 -0.26 27.44 -46.15
C LEU A 57 -0.50 25.97 -46.55
N GLN A 58 -0.91 25.74 -47.82
CA GLN A 58 -1.05 24.40 -48.36
C GLN A 58 0.32 23.65 -48.46
N LYS A 59 1.32 24.35 -49.04
CA LYS A 59 2.69 23.80 -49.12
C LYS A 59 3.27 23.54 -47.72
N LEU A 60 3.04 24.47 -46.77
CA LEU A 60 3.46 24.31 -45.38
C LEU A 60 2.78 23.12 -44.74
N ALA A 61 1.50 22.86 -45.03
CA ALA A 61 0.79 21.66 -44.53
C ALA A 61 1.40 20.36 -45.07
N GLN A 62 1.76 20.31 -46.33
CA GLN A 62 2.43 19.17 -46.93
C GLN A 62 3.78 18.93 -46.29
N LEU A 63 4.58 19.95 -46.12
CA LEU A 63 5.90 19.90 -45.51
C LEU A 63 5.83 19.44 -44.01
N MET A 64 4.81 19.96 -43.26
CA MET A 64 4.56 19.45 -41.91
C MET A 64 4.19 17.99 -41.88
N TYR A 65 3.45 17.52 -42.86
CA TYR A 65 3.13 16.08 -42.98
C TYR A 65 4.40 15.24 -43.23
N GLU A 66 5.30 15.70 -44.13
CA GLU A 66 6.57 15.03 -44.43
C GLU A 66 7.52 14.96 -43.24
N VAL A 67 7.58 16.00 -42.41
CA VAL A 67 8.35 16.01 -41.15
C VAL A 67 7.66 15.27 -40.01
N GLY A 68 6.43 14.75 -40.21
CA GLY A 68 5.68 13.97 -39.22
C GLY A 68 4.86 14.78 -38.22
N ASP A 69 4.76 16.12 -38.42
CA ASP A 69 3.91 16.96 -37.55
C ASP A 69 2.48 17.00 -38.08
N LEU A 70 1.75 15.93 -37.78
CA LEU A 70 0.39 15.73 -38.27
C LEU A 70 -0.60 16.77 -37.73
N ASP A 71 -0.37 17.31 -36.53
CA ASP A 71 -1.27 18.32 -35.94
C ASP A 71 -1.21 19.62 -36.69
N ARG A 72 -0.02 20.12 -36.98
CA ARG A 72 0.16 21.32 -37.78
C ARG A 72 -0.23 21.09 -39.24
N ALA A 73 0.12 19.94 -39.81
CA ALA A 73 -0.29 19.58 -41.17
C ALA A 73 -1.80 19.63 -41.34
N TYR A 74 -2.54 18.98 -40.46
CA TYR A 74 -4.01 18.96 -40.51
C TYR A 74 -4.63 20.36 -40.31
N LYS A 75 -4.12 21.08 -39.31
CA LYS A 75 -4.60 22.44 -39.02
C LYS A 75 -4.40 23.40 -40.20
N TYR A 76 -3.22 23.41 -40.79
CA TYR A 76 -2.90 24.28 -41.92
C TYR A 76 -3.67 23.93 -43.19
N LEU A 77 -3.85 22.60 -43.41
CA LEU A 77 -4.62 22.14 -44.55
C LEU A 77 -6.09 22.50 -44.45
N ASN A 78 -6.71 22.36 -43.26
CA ASN A 78 -8.08 22.79 -43.03
C ASN A 78 -8.26 24.30 -43.26
N CYS A 79 -7.35 25.10 -42.70
CA CYS A 79 -7.39 26.54 -42.89
C CYS A 79 -7.28 26.90 -44.37
N SER A 80 -6.38 26.29 -45.12
CA SER A 80 -6.24 26.46 -46.56
C SER A 80 -7.49 26.06 -47.36
N MET A 81 -8.15 24.95 -46.91
CA MET A 81 -9.41 24.49 -47.49
C MET A 81 -10.56 25.48 -47.28
N GLU A 82 -10.70 25.96 -46.04
CA GLU A 82 -11.72 26.94 -45.65
C GLU A 82 -11.55 28.24 -46.45
N ASP A 83 -10.31 28.72 -46.56
CA ASP A 83 -9.98 29.92 -47.34
C ASP A 83 -10.26 29.76 -48.84
N ALA A 84 -9.88 28.58 -49.41
CA ALA A 84 -10.15 28.25 -50.82
C ALA A 84 -11.66 28.24 -51.14
N VAL A 85 -12.46 27.71 -50.20
CA VAL A 85 -13.92 27.69 -50.32
C VAL A 85 -14.48 29.11 -50.18
N ALA A 86 -14.07 29.86 -49.17
CA ALA A 86 -14.57 31.21 -48.88
C ALA A 86 -14.30 32.20 -50.04
N CYS A 87 -13.16 32.02 -50.74
CA CYS A 87 -12.75 32.89 -51.83
C CYS A 87 -13.16 32.34 -53.21
N ASN A 88 -13.85 31.21 -53.26
CA ASN A 88 -14.19 30.52 -54.54
C ASN A 88 -12.95 30.26 -55.41
N ALA A 89 -11.80 29.96 -54.76
CA ALA A 89 -10.52 29.72 -55.43
C ALA A 89 -10.44 28.26 -55.94
N ARG A 90 -11.07 28.00 -57.08
CA ARG A 90 -11.26 26.66 -57.64
C ARG A 90 -9.97 25.88 -57.79
N LEU A 91 -8.88 26.50 -58.24
CA LEU A 91 -7.59 25.87 -58.43
C LEU A 91 -7.04 25.38 -57.08
N ARG A 92 -7.03 26.24 -56.05
CA ARG A 92 -6.56 25.88 -54.71
C ARG A 92 -7.41 24.79 -54.03
N PHE A 93 -8.71 24.86 -54.24
CA PHE A 93 -9.61 23.80 -53.78
C PHE A 93 -9.26 22.45 -54.37
N ILE A 94 -8.99 22.36 -55.69
CA ILE A 94 -8.59 21.13 -56.32
C ILE A 94 -7.27 20.62 -55.77
N GLU A 95 -6.27 21.50 -55.62
CA GLU A 95 -4.96 21.14 -55.08
C GLU A 95 -5.06 20.63 -53.64
N VAL A 96 -5.79 21.33 -52.76
CA VAL A 96 -6.00 20.90 -51.39
C VAL A 96 -6.72 19.59 -51.30
N THR A 97 -7.76 19.37 -52.12
CA THR A 97 -8.53 18.11 -52.10
C THR A 97 -7.73 16.87 -52.50
N GLN A 98 -6.65 17.02 -53.23
CA GLN A 98 -5.71 15.90 -53.52
C GLN A 98 -4.99 15.38 -52.31
N PHE A 99 -4.56 16.25 -51.40
CA PHE A 99 -3.79 15.90 -50.21
C PHE A 99 -4.65 15.71 -48.96
N PHE A 100 -5.82 16.34 -48.92
CA PHE A 100 -6.71 16.31 -47.77
C PHE A 100 -7.02 14.87 -47.28
N PRO A 101 -7.40 13.88 -48.12
CA PRO A 101 -7.71 12.54 -47.64
C PRO A 101 -6.53 11.82 -46.98
N ILE A 102 -5.31 12.13 -47.44
CA ILE A 102 -4.07 11.50 -46.94
C ILE A 102 -3.79 12.00 -45.54
N ILE A 103 -3.77 13.32 -45.38
CA ILE A 103 -3.47 13.98 -44.09
C ILE A 103 -4.60 13.75 -43.08
N ASP A 104 -5.86 13.83 -43.50
CA ASP A 104 -7.03 13.56 -42.65
C ASP A 104 -7.02 12.13 -42.11
N LYS A 105 -6.73 11.15 -42.99
CA LYS A 105 -6.63 9.75 -42.59
C LYS A 105 -5.49 9.53 -41.59
N ALA A 106 -4.31 10.11 -41.82
CA ALA A 106 -3.17 10.01 -40.92
C ALA A 106 -3.45 10.65 -39.56
N TYR A 107 -4.10 11.80 -39.56
CA TYR A 107 -4.50 12.51 -38.35
C TYR A 107 -5.54 11.72 -37.54
N LYS A 108 -6.58 11.20 -38.20
CA LYS A 108 -7.60 10.35 -37.54
C LYS A 108 -7.02 9.10 -36.92
N LEU A 109 -6.10 8.43 -37.62
CA LEU A 109 -5.41 7.25 -37.07
C LEU A 109 -4.57 7.60 -35.82
N LYS A 110 -3.93 8.77 -35.80
CA LYS A 110 -3.23 9.28 -34.63
C LYS A 110 -4.21 9.52 -33.48
N GLU A 111 -5.29 10.26 -33.73
CA GLU A 111 -6.31 10.55 -32.74
C GLU A 111 -6.95 9.28 -32.14
N GLU A 112 -7.24 8.29 -32.97
CA GLU A 112 -7.77 6.99 -32.51
C GLU A 112 -6.78 6.27 -31.58
N LYS A 113 -5.49 6.26 -31.91
CA LYS A 113 -4.44 5.69 -31.05
C LYS A 113 -4.35 6.41 -29.70
N GLU A 114 -4.35 7.72 -29.71
CA GLU A 114 -4.32 8.52 -28.48
C GLU A 114 -5.55 8.29 -27.61
N ARG A 115 -6.73 8.19 -28.21
CA ARG A 115 -7.97 7.82 -27.50
C ARG A 115 -7.93 6.40 -26.93
N GLN A 116 -7.36 5.44 -27.66
CA GLN A 116 -7.18 4.08 -27.16
C GLN A 116 -6.25 4.04 -25.96
N ILE A 117 -5.09 4.71 -26.04
CA ILE A 117 -4.13 4.82 -24.92
C ILE A 117 -4.80 5.46 -23.71
N SER A 118 -5.52 6.55 -23.90
CA SER A 118 -6.25 7.23 -22.81
C SER A 118 -7.31 6.31 -22.17
N ARG A 119 -8.07 5.57 -22.95
CA ARG A 119 -9.06 4.59 -22.44
C ARG A 119 -8.40 3.45 -21.65
N THR A 120 -7.30 2.89 -22.17
CA THR A 120 -6.58 1.81 -21.46
C THR A 120 -5.99 2.29 -20.15
N LEU A 121 -5.45 3.52 -20.10
CA LEU A 121 -4.96 4.13 -18.86
C LEU A 121 -6.09 4.32 -17.84
N LEU A 122 -7.24 4.84 -18.25
CA LEU A 122 -8.41 5.02 -17.37
C LEU A 122 -8.88 3.68 -16.79
N ILE A 123 -8.96 2.63 -17.63
CA ILE A 123 -9.35 1.30 -17.17
C ILE A 123 -8.34 0.74 -16.18
N SER A 124 -7.04 0.87 -16.45
CA SER A 124 -5.98 0.38 -15.56
C SER A 124 -5.98 1.08 -14.20
N VAL A 125 -6.16 2.41 -14.18
CA VAL A 125 -6.24 3.19 -12.93
C VAL A 125 -7.49 2.81 -12.14
N SER A 126 -8.65 2.63 -12.81
CA SER A 126 -9.89 2.24 -12.13
C SER A 126 -9.77 0.84 -11.51
N LEU A 127 -9.12 -0.09 -12.20
CA LEU A 127 -8.90 -1.45 -11.71
C LEU A 127 -7.94 -1.47 -10.50
N LEU A 128 -6.88 -0.67 -10.55
CA LEU A 128 -5.94 -0.50 -9.45
C LEU A 128 -6.64 0.10 -8.21
N SER A 129 -7.47 1.11 -8.42
CA SER A 129 -8.26 1.73 -7.35
C SER A 129 -9.20 0.73 -6.67
N LEU A 130 -9.89 -0.12 -7.47
CA LEU A 130 -10.75 -1.18 -6.93
C LEU A 130 -9.96 -2.20 -6.10
N PHE A 131 -8.77 -2.59 -6.58
CA PHE A 131 -7.88 -3.50 -5.87
C PHE A 131 -7.42 -2.92 -4.52
N LEU A 132 -7.06 -1.63 -4.49
CA LEU A 132 -6.68 -0.94 -3.25
C LEU A 132 -7.84 -0.90 -2.24
N LEU A 133 -9.06 -0.62 -2.68
CA LEU A 133 -10.24 -0.65 -1.81
C LEU A 133 -10.47 -2.04 -1.22
N ALA A 134 -10.36 -3.09 -2.03
CA ALA A 134 -10.47 -4.48 -1.58
C ALA A 134 -9.37 -4.84 -0.55
N ALA A 135 -8.13 -4.40 -0.76
CA ALA A 135 -7.02 -4.62 0.16
C ALA A 135 -7.25 -3.90 1.50
N ILE A 136 -7.71 -2.65 1.48
CA ILE A 136 -8.05 -1.90 2.70
C ILE A 136 -9.16 -2.60 3.48
N PHE A 137 -10.21 -3.05 2.79
CA PHE A 137 -11.31 -3.79 3.42
C PHE A 137 -10.83 -5.11 4.07
N TYR A 138 -9.97 -5.84 3.38
CA TYR A 138 -9.37 -7.07 3.89
C TYR A 138 -8.51 -6.82 5.13
N LEU A 139 -7.64 -5.81 5.09
CA LEU A 139 -6.81 -5.40 6.24
C LEU A 139 -7.66 -4.98 7.43
N TYR A 140 -8.73 -4.23 7.21
CA TYR A 140 -9.66 -3.83 8.27
C TYR A 140 -10.29 -5.05 8.96
N ARG A 141 -10.75 -6.06 8.19
CA ARG A 141 -11.27 -7.32 8.76
C ARG A 141 -10.21 -8.06 9.58
N TRP A 142 -8.99 -8.11 9.09
CA TRP A 142 -7.87 -8.74 9.80
C TRP A 142 -7.53 -8.03 11.11
N MET A 143 -7.45 -6.72 11.11
CA MET A 143 -7.22 -5.92 12.32
C MET A 143 -8.30 -6.15 13.37
N LYS A 144 -9.58 -6.20 12.97
CA LYS A 144 -10.68 -6.51 13.87
C LYS A 144 -10.55 -7.92 14.48
N LYS A 145 -10.20 -8.92 13.69
CA LYS A 145 -9.96 -10.29 14.16
C LYS A 145 -8.78 -10.35 15.15
N LEU A 146 -7.69 -9.65 14.83
CA LEU A 146 -6.51 -9.59 15.70
C LEU A 146 -6.80 -8.91 17.05
N SER A 147 -7.61 -7.86 17.07
CA SER A 147 -8.04 -7.19 18.30
C SER A 147 -8.83 -8.13 19.22
N VAL A 148 -9.76 -8.92 18.66
CA VAL A 148 -10.52 -9.93 19.42
C VAL A 148 -9.59 -11.02 19.96
N MET A 149 -8.63 -11.50 19.16
CA MET A 149 -7.66 -12.51 19.62
C MET A 149 -6.78 -11.98 20.76
N ARG A 150 -6.30 -10.73 20.67
CA ARG A 150 -5.53 -10.09 21.74
C ARG A 150 -6.32 -10.00 23.04
N ARG A 151 -7.59 -9.62 22.97
CA ARG A 151 -8.47 -9.55 24.14
C ARG A 151 -8.66 -10.92 24.79
N ASN A 152 -8.93 -11.96 23.99
CA ASN A 152 -9.08 -13.31 24.51
C ASN A 152 -7.79 -13.85 25.14
N LEU A 153 -6.64 -13.56 24.55
CA LEU A 153 -5.32 -13.94 25.11
C LEU A 153 -5.05 -13.23 26.44
N SER A 154 -5.41 -11.95 26.54
CA SER A 154 -5.28 -11.19 27.79
C SER A 154 -6.16 -11.78 28.90
N LEU A 155 -7.41 -12.13 28.59
CA LEU A 155 -8.32 -12.77 29.54
C LEU A 155 -7.79 -14.15 29.98
N ALA A 156 -7.32 -14.97 29.03
CA ALA A 156 -6.74 -16.27 29.35
C ALA A 156 -5.49 -16.15 30.24
N ASN A 157 -4.63 -15.16 30.00
CA ASN A 157 -3.47 -14.90 30.84
C ASN A 157 -3.88 -14.46 32.28
N GLN A 158 -4.90 -13.62 32.40
CA GLN A 158 -5.40 -13.26 33.73
C GLN A 158 -5.94 -14.47 34.50
N GLN A 159 -6.75 -15.31 33.86
CA GLN A 159 -7.26 -16.53 34.47
C GLN A 159 -6.14 -17.49 34.88
N MET A 160 -5.10 -17.61 34.04
CA MET A 160 -3.93 -18.44 34.35
C MET A 160 -3.15 -17.91 35.56
N GLN A 161 -3.02 -16.57 35.71
CA GLN A 161 -2.42 -15.94 36.87
C GLN A 161 -3.23 -16.16 38.15
N GLU A 162 -4.56 -16.04 38.08
CA GLU A 162 -5.45 -16.32 39.21
C GLU A 162 -5.35 -17.77 39.68
N VAL A 163 -5.42 -18.73 38.74
CA VAL A 163 -5.27 -20.15 39.06
C VAL A 163 -3.90 -20.48 39.64
N ASN A 164 -2.84 -19.89 39.10
CA ASN A 164 -1.48 -20.08 39.65
C ASN A 164 -1.33 -19.51 41.08
N ALA A 165 -1.96 -18.36 41.37
CA ALA A 165 -1.97 -17.77 42.69
C ALA A 165 -2.73 -18.65 43.68
N GLU A 166 -3.90 -19.19 43.29
CA GLU A 166 -4.69 -20.12 44.11
C GLU A 166 -3.93 -21.43 44.37
N LEU A 167 -3.26 -21.95 43.35
CA LEU A 167 -2.44 -23.14 43.46
C LEU A 167 -1.26 -22.94 44.44
N ALA A 168 -0.59 -21.80 44.36
CA ALA A 168 0.50 -21.44 45.27
C ALA A 168 0.00 -21.26 46.72
N GLN A 169 -1.19 -20.68 46.91
CA GLN A 169 -1.81 -20.54 48.23
C GLN A 169 -2.16 -21.92 48.82
N THR A 170 -2.79 -22.79 48.00
CA THR A 170 -3.12 -24.17 48.41
C THR A 170 -1.86 -24.95 48.72
N GLY A 171 -0.77 -24.79 47.93
CA GLY A 171 0.53 -25.37 48.21
C GLY A 171 1.09 -24.98 49.56
N LYS A 172 1.08 -23.68 49.91
CA LYS A 172 1.50 -23.19 51.22
C LYS A 172 0.66 -23.78 52.37
N ILE A 173 -0.66 -23.87 52.20
CA ILE A 173 -1.52 -24.48 53.22
C ILE A 173 -1.13 -25.94 53.43
N LYS A 174 -0.90 -26.70 52.36
CA LYS A 174 -0.43 -28.12 52.47
C LYS A 174 0.91 -28.23 53.18
N GLU A 175 1.88 -27.36 52.89
CA GLU A 175 3.18 -27.36 53.57
C GLU A 175 3.03 -27.09 55.06
N VAL A 176 2.21 -26.16 55.49
CA VAL A 176 1.91 -25.91 56.90
C VAL A 176 1.25 -27.10 57.56
N TYR A 177 0.31 -27.76 56.88
CA TYR A 177 -0.30 -29.00 57.39
C TYR A 177 0.71 -30.14 57.56
N ILE A 178 1.55 -30.33 56.58
CA ILE A 178 2.59 -31.41 56.63
C ILE A 178 3.58 -31.08 57.76
N ALA A 179 4.02 -29.82 57.87
CA ALA A 179 4.93 -29.42 58.95
C ALA A 179 4.33 -29.68 60.34
N ARG A 180 3.05 -29.32 60.57
CA ARG A 180 2.35 -29.58 61.83
C ARG A 180 2.20 -31.09 62.08
N TYR A 181 1.93 -31.86 61.03
CA TYR A 181 1.80 -33.31 61.19
C TYR A 181 3.13 -33.95 61.56
N LEU A 182 4.22 -33.57 60.92
CA LEU A 182 5.57 -34.05 61.25
C LEU A 182 5.96 -33.69 62.69
N ASP A 183 5.72 -32.46 63.10
CA ASP A 183 6.03 -31.98 64.46
C ASP A 183 5.29 -32.83 65.52
N ARG A 184 4.06 -33.19 65.26
CA ARG A 184 3.29 -34.13 66.10
C ARG A 184 3.88 -35.52 66.13
N CYS A 185 4.27 -36.03 64.97
CA CYS A 185 4.92 -37.37 64.95
C CYS A 185 6.17 -37.40 65.83
N VAL A 186 6.96 -36.33 65.85
CA VAL A 186 8.13 -36.18 66.70
C VAL A 186 7.73 -36.21 68.19
N ILE A 187 6.71 -35.43 68.58
CA ILE A 187 6.18 -35.43 69.96
C ILE A 187 5.70 -36.79 70.41
N TYR A 188 5.01 -37.55 69.51
CA TYR A 188 4.59 -38.92 69.80
C TYR A 188 5.76 -39.87 69.96
N LEU A 189 6.79 -39.76 69.15
CA LEU A 189 7.98 -40.59 69.27
C LEU A 189 8.71 -40.32 70.59
N ASP A 190 8.83 -39.04 70.99
CA ASP A 190 9.45 -38.70 72.30
C ASP A 190 8.63 -39.24 73.48
N LYS A 191 7.31 -39.18 73.45
CA LYS A 191 6.43 -39.77 74.46
C LYS A 191 6.56 -41.26 74.53
N LEU A 192 6.59 -41.93 73.38
CA LEU A 192 6.82 -43.40 73.34
C LEU A 192 8.18 -43.76 73.84
N GLU A 193 9.22 -43.04 73.57
CA GLU A 193 10.57 -43.25 74.09
C GLU A 193 10.63 -43.08 75.61
N PHE A 194 9.98 -42.03 76.12
CA PHE A 194 9.83 -41.79 77.54
C PHE A 194 9.11 -42.98 78.23
N TYR A 195 8.02 -43.43 77.63
CA TYR A 195 7.26 -44.62 78.15
C TYR A 195 8.12 -45.91 78.17
N ARG A 196 8.82 -46.10 77.04
CA ARG A 196 9.78 -47.28 76.95
C ARG A 196 10.85 -47.19 78.03
N ARG A 197 11.45 -46.00 78.27
CA ARG A 197 12.45 -45.80 79.30
C ARG A 197 11.87 -46.03 80.71
N SER A 198 10.64 -45.63 80.98
CA SER A 198 9.94 -45.80 82.23
C SER A 198 9.70 -47.34 82.53
N LEU A 199 9.22 -48.06 81.51
CA LEU A 199 9.03 -49.52 81.63
C LEU A 199 10.36 -50.26 81.87
N ALA A 200 11.41 -49.84 81.14
CA ALA A 200 12.77 -50.46 81.31
C ALA A 200 13.32 -50.24 82.75
N LYS A 201 13.11 -49.04 83.33
CA LYS A 201 13.49 -48.79 84.74
C LYS A 201 12.76 -49.67 85.72
N LEU A 202 11.42 -49.86 85.55
CA LEU A 202 10.64 -50.73 86.39
C LEU A 202 11.06 -52.20 86.28
N ALA A 203 11.40 -52.62 85.03
CA ALA A 203 11.93 -53.99 84.78
C ALA A 203 13.31 -54.20 85.47
N MET A 204 14.24 -53.23 85.38
CA MET A 204 15.56 -53.35 86.00
C MET A 204 15.50 -53.32 87.52
N ALA A 205 14.47 -52.64 88.11
CA ALA A 205 14.26 -52.60 89.55
C ALA A 205 13.55 -53.83 90.09
N SER A 206 13.34 -54.90 89.31
CA SER A 206 12.64 -56.16 89.64
C SER A 206 11.23 -55.94 90.23
N ARG A 207 10.57 -54.79 89.93
CA ARG A 207 9.19 -54.48 90.39
C ARG A 207 8.18 -55.01 89.39
N ILE A 208 8.07 -56.38 89.35
CA ILE A 208 7.26 -57.08 88.34
C ILE A 208 5.78 -56.73 88.42
N ASP A 209 5.22 -56.55 89.63
CA ASP A 209 3.80 -56.15 89.81
C ASP A 209 3.50 -54.75 89.34
N ASP A 210 4.39 -53.82 89.51
CA ASP A 210 4.27 -52.46 89.04
C ASP A 210 4.45 -52.32 87.54
N LEU A 211 5.32 -53.16 86.97
CA LEU A 211 5.49 -53.28 85.52
C LEU A 211 4.22 -53.79 84.82
N PHE A 212 3.61 -54.87 85.40
CA PHE A 212 2.32 -55.39 84.87
C PHE A 212 1.19 -54.41 85.03
N LYS A 213 1.09 -53.61 86.13
CA LYS A 213 0.11 -52.53 86.31
C LYS A 213 0.32 -51.46 85.31
N ALA A 214 1.58 -51.06 85.02
CA ALA A 214 1.87 -49.99 84.01
C ALA A 214 1.51 -50.43 82.60
N ILE A 215 1.79 -51.68 82.22
CA ILE A 215 1.45 -52.23 80.89
C ILE A 215 -0.06 -52.42 80.77
N LYS A 216 -0.75 -52.87 81.83
CA LYS A 216 -2.24 -53.08 81.81
C LYS A 216 -3.07 -51.86 81.97
N SER A 217 -2.45 -50.74 82.38
CA SER A 217 -3.14 -49.46 82.46
C SER A 217 -3.40 -48.86 81.09
N GLU A 218 -4.65 -48.80 80.67
CA GLU A 218 -5.08 -48.11 79.43
C GLU A 218 -5.03 -46.58 79.54
N GLN A 219 -4.48 -46.08 80.67
CA GLN A 219 -4.50 -44.68 80.98
C GLN A 219 -3.70 -43.88 79.95
N PHE A 220 -2.52 -44.34 79.55
CA PHE A 220 -1.70 -43.74 78.50
C PHE A 220 -2.46 -43.61 77.17
N ILE A 221 -3.14 -44.72 76.79
CA ILE A 221 -3.90 -44.71 75.51
C ILE A 221 -5.11 -43.80 75.60
N ARG A 222 -5.79 -43.70 76.76
CA ARG A 222 -6.94 -42.80 76.97
C ARG A 222 -6.53 -41.34 76.95
N ASP A 223 -5.44 -40.97 77.60
CA ASP A 223 -4.93 -39.64 77.66
C ASP A 223 -4.49 -39.16 76.25
N GLU A 224 -3.72 -40.00 75.54
CA GLU A 224 -3.32 -39.69 74.15
C GLU A 224 -4.52 -39.60 73.20
N ARG A 225 -5.53 -40.44 73.33
CA ARG A 225 -6.76 -40.35 72.52
C ARG A 225 -7.52 -39.07 72.79
N LYS A 226 -7.59 -38.64 74.04
CA LYS A 226 -8.26 -37.41 74.45
C LYS A 226 -7.52 -36.18 73.95
N ASP A 227 -6.22 -36.16 74.05
CA ASP A 227 -5.39 -35.11 73.47
C ASP A 227 -5.52 -35.03 71.95
N PHE A 228 -5.54 -36.17 71.25
CA PHE A 228 -5.75 -36.27 69.83
C PHE A 228 -7.10 -35.65 69.39
N TYR A 229 -8.21 -35.99 70.07
CA TYR A 229 -9.52 -35.45 69.69
C TYR A 229 -9.69 -33.94 70.06
N ASN A 230 -9.15 -33.52 71.18
CA ASN A 230 -9.26 -32.12 71.61
C ASN A 230 -8.53 -31.14 70.62
N GLU A 231 -7.63 -31.65 69.83
CA GLU A 231 -6.85 -30.82 68.96
C GLU A 231 -7.29 -30.94 67.49
N PHE A 232 -8.10 -31.95 67.18
CA PHE A 232 -8.80 -32.00 65.86
C PHE A 232 -10.00 -31.09 65.78
N ASP A 233 -10.60 -30.71 66.92
CA ASP A 233 -11.74 -29.80 67.00
C ASP A 233 -11.38 -28.32 67.10
N LYS A 234 -10.08 -27.97 66.95
CA LYS A 234 -9.57 -26.57 66.88
C LYS A 234 -9.08 -26.30 65.46
#